data_06e01e3f876815c8fbf72b5a2bc251d7
#
_entry.id   06e01e3f876815c8fbf72b5a2bc251d7
#
_cell.length_a   1.000
_cell.length_b   1.000
_cell.length_c   1.000
_cell.angle_alpha   90.00
_cell.angle_beta   90.00
_cell.angle_gamma   90.00
#
_symmetry.space_group_name_H-M   'P 1'
#
loop_
_entity.id
_entity.type
_entity.pdbx_description
1 polymer ?
#
loop_
_entity_poly.entity_id
_entity_poly.type
_entity_poly.pdbx_seq_one_letter_code
_entity_poly.pdbx_strand_id
1 'polypeptide(L)'
;MATIFHNYINGAWVDSASGRTFEDRNPARWSDLIGLFPRSSAEDVDQAVAAARAAFPAWRRLPAPQRGEILRRAGDLLRARKNEIARAMTREMGKPFFETRGDVQEAIDTAYYAASETRRLFGHTVPSELPRKFNMTIRQPLGVVGVITAWNFPVAVPSWKIFPALACGNTVVFKPSEDAPHSGMLFVQTLIEAGVPPGVINLVHGDAEAGAALVAHPDVQAISFTGSSEVGARIGEICGRLHKRCSLEMGGKNPLIVMEDADLDLVIDGVLWGAFGTTGQRCTATSRLILHEAVHDEVVERLCNAARRLRLGDGNQKGTDMGPLINQAALEKVQRYVELGLQEGARLVLGGRRATGSGLDEGFFFEPTIFVDVKPDMRIAQEEIFGPVLSVLKVSSLEEALEVANSVRYGLSSSIYTRDLGRAFQAIQELEAGIVYVNAPTIGAEAHLPFGGVKQTGNGHREGGWEVFDFYTETKTVYIDYSGRLQRAQIDTAQD
;
A
#
# COMPACT_ATOMS: atom_id res chain seq x y z
N MET A 1 23.23 -21.27 -14.81
CA MET A 1 21.80 -21.63 -14.89
C MET A 1 21.03 -20.57 -14.13
N ALA A 2 19.84 -20.17 -14.59
CA ALA A 2 18.99 -19.25 -13.86
C ALA A 2 18.49 -19.90 -12.56
N THR A 3 18.38 -19.14 -11.49
CA THR A 3 17.75 -19.60 -10.24
C THR A 3 16.26 -19.79 -10.49
N ILE A 4 15.72 -20.95 -10.11
CA ILE A 4 14.28 -21.24 -10.20
C ILE A 4 13.69 -21.12 -8.79
N PHE A 5 12.63 -20.34 -8.67
CA PHE A 5 11.88 -20.15 -7.44
C PHE A 5 10.56 -20.92 -7.51
N HIS A 6 9.87 -21.08 -6.39
CA HIS A 6 8.71 -21.94 -6.24
C HIS A 6 7.57 -21.22 -5.50
N ASN A 7 6.34 -21.70 -5.66
CA ASN A 7 5.23 -21.38 -4.78
C ASN A 7 5.46 -22.04 -3.40
N TYR A 8 4.86 -21.45 -2.36
CA TYR A 8 4.83 -22.10 -1.02
C TYR A 8 3.38 -22.46 -0.68
N ILE A 9 3.09 -23.75 -0.70
CA ILE A 9 1.74 -24.27 -0.46
C ILE A 9 1.80 -25.39 0.58
N ASN A 10 1.00 -25.28 1.62
CA ASN A 10 0.85 -26.28 2.68
C ASN A 10 2.17 -26.74 3.31
N GLY A 11 3.12 -25.82 3.51
CA GLY A 11 4.41 -26.12 4.15
C GLY A 11 5.50 -26.59 3.21
N ALA A 12 5.26 -26.67 1.90
CA ALA A 12 6.22 -27.10 0.90
C ALA A 12 6.44 -26.06 -0.21
N TRP A 13 7.68 -25.98 -0.69
CA TRP A 13 8.02 -25.24 -1.90
C TRP A 13 7.73 -26.13 -3.10
N VAL A 14 6.83 -25.68 -4.00
CA VAL A 14 6.31 -26.48 -5.11
C VAL A 14 6.35 -25.71 -6.44
N ASP A 15 6.51 -26.42 -7.53
CA ASP A 15 6.38 -25.86 -8.87
C ASP A 15 4.92 -25.49 -9.18
N SER A 16 4.71 -24.60 -10.16
CA SER A 16 3.36 -24.38 -10.68
C SER A 16 2.86 -25.64 -11.42
N ALA A 17 1.59 -25.96 -11.23
CA ALA A 17 0.89 -27.04 -11.93
C ALA A 17 1.00 -26.90 -13.46
N SER A 18 1.06 -25.66 -13.95
CA SER A 18 1.22 -25.37 -15.38
C SER A 18 2.65 -25.60 -15.93
N GLY A 19 3.67 -25.68 -15.06
CA GLY A 19 5.09 -25.70 -15.42
C GLY A 19 5.59 -24.39 -16.06
N ARG A 20 4.73 -23.37 -16.22
CA ARG A 20 5.10 -22.06 -16.79
C ARG A 20 5.83 -21.21 -15.78
N THR A 21 6.78 -20.38 -16.25
CA THR A 21 7.52 -19.41 -15.45
C THR A 21 7.52 -18.04 -16.11
N PHE A 22 7.89 -17.03 -15.36
CA PHE A 22 8.22 -15.69 -15.84
C PHE A 22 9.55 -15.24 -15.24
N GLU A 23 10.21 -14.31 -15.90
CA GLU A 23 11.48 -13.76 -15.49
C GLU A 23 11.27 -12.56 -14.57
N ASP A 24 12.07 -12.49 -13.51
CA ASP A 24 12.25 -11.31 -12.66
C ASP A 24 13.64 -10.73 -12.91
N ARG A 25 13.71 -9.43 -13.25
CA ARG A 25 14.92 -8.74 -13.68
C ARG A 25 15.12 -7.42 -12.96
N ASN A 26 16.37 -7.06 -12.75
CA ASN A 26 16.77 -5.79 -12.17
C ASN A 26 16.42 -4.60 -13.11
N PRO A 27 15.52 -3.69 -12.73
CA PRO A 27 15.13 -2.55 -13.58
C PRO A 27 16.25 -1.51 -13.78
N ALA A 28 17.29 -1.52 -12.95
CA ALA A 28 18.47 -0.69 -13.13
C ALA A 28 19.44 -1.26 -14.17
N ARG A 29 19.37 -2.57 -14.42
CA ARG A 29 20.23 -3.29 -15.37
C ARG A 29 19.48 -4.51 -15.88
N TRP A 30 18.77 -4.36 -16.99
CA TRP A 30 17.87 -5.38 -17.51
C TRP A 30 18.57 -6.70 -17.91
N SER A 31 19.87 -6.68 -18.15
CA SER A 31 20.67 -7.90 -18.34
C SER A 31 20.82 -8.75 -17.07
N ASP A 32 20.58 -8.17 -15.88
CA ASP A 32 20.69 -8.84 -14.59
C ASP A 32 19.40 -9.60 -14.25
N LEU A 33 19.38 -10.90 -14.55
CA LEU A 33 18.29 -11.82 -14.22
C LEU A 33 18.37 -12.20 -12.73
N ILE A 34 17.31 -11.91 -11.96
CA ILE A 34 17.17 -12.32 -10.55
C ILE A 34 16.80 -13.80 -10.50
N GLY A 35 15.79 -14.22 -11.29
CA GLY A 35 15.41 -15.60 -11.38
C GLY A 35 14.14 -15.85 -12.21
N LEU A 36 13.70 -17.12 -12.19
CA LEU A 36 12.47 -17.59 -12.81
C LEU A 36 11.46 -17.93 -11.72
N PHE A 37 10.28 -17.34 -11.80
CA PHE A 37 9.19 -17.54 -10.85
C PHE A 37 8.02 -18.28 -11.50
N PRO A 38 7.23 -19.06 -10.72
CA PRO A 38 6.06 -19.75 -11.24
C PRO A 38 5.03 -18.78 -11.83
N ARG A 39 4.53 -19.07 -13.04
CA ARG A 39 3.34 -18.44 -13.58
C ARG A 39 2.15 -19.33 -13.28
N SER A 40 1.61 -19.16 -12.09
CA SER A 40 0.57 -20.02 -11.54
C SER A 40 -0.76 -19.85 -12.26
N SER A 41 -1.50 -20.94 -12.29
CA SER A 41 -2.86 -21.05 -12.84
C SER A 41 -3.92 -21.05 -11.72
N ALA A 42 -5.18 -21.18 -12.11
CA ALA A 42 -6.27 -21.37 -11.17
C ALA A 42 -6.12 -22.65 -10.30
N GLU A 43 -5.48 -23.70 -10.83
CA GLU A 43 -5.21 -24.95 -10.10
C GLU A 43 -4.27 -24.72 -8.90
N ASP A 44 -3.20 -23.94 -9.08
CA ASP A 44 -2.27 -23.58 -7.99
C ASP A 44 -2.99 -22.77 -6.90
N VAL A 45 -3.87 -21.86 -7.31
CA VAL A 45 -4.69 -21.07 -6.38
C VAL A 45 -5.66 -21.96 -5.61
N ASP A 46 -6.32 -22.91 -6.28
CA ASP A 46 -7.23 -23.87 -5.64
C ASP A 46 -6.50 -24.71 -4.58
N GLN A 47 -5.31 -25.22 -4.89
CA GLN A 47 -4.48 -25.97 -3.94
C GLN A 47 -4.09 -25.10 -2.73
N ALA A 48 -3.70 -23.85 -2.94
CA ALA A 48 -3.33 -22.92 -1.87
C ALA A 48 -4.53 -22.56 -0.98
N VAL A 49 -5.71 -22.33 -1.56
CA VAL A 49 -6.93 -22.04 -0.82
C VAL A 49 -7.40 -23.28 -0.06
N ALA A 50 -7.34 -24.47 -0.64
CA ALA A 50 -7.65 -25.73 0.05
C ALA A 50 -6.75 -25.93 1.28
N ALA A 51 -5.43 -25.69 1.15
CA ALA A 51 -4.49 -25.73 2.25
C ALA A 51 -4.82 -24.70 3.35
N ALA A 52 -5.11 -23.45 2.97
CA ALA A 52 -5.50 -22.41 3.89
C ALA A 52 -6.79 -22.74 4.66
N ARG A 53 -7.78 -23.28 3.96
CA ARG A 53 -9.06 -23.74 4.55
C ARG A 53 -8.85 -24.89 5.53
N ALA A 54 -7.99 -25.84 5.20
CA ALA A 54 -7.67 -26.98 6.08
C ALA A 54 -6.95 -26.54 7.36
N ALA A 55 -6.04 -25.55 7.29
CA ALA A 55 -5.30 -25.02 8.43
C ALA A 55 -6.14 -24.10 9.34
N PHE A 56 -7.18 -23.46 8.82
CA PHE A 56 -7.98 -22.46 9.51
C PHE A 56 -8.56 -22.91 10.85
N PRO A 57 -9.16 -24.11 11.01
CA PRO A 57 -9.75 -24.54 12.28
C PRO A 57 -8.73 -24.65 13.42
N ALA A 58 -7.50 -25.06 13.15
CA ALA A 58 -6.44 -25.14 14.14
C ALA A 58 -5.91 -23.74 14.50
N TRP A 59 -5.63 -22.91 13.48
CA TRP A 59 -5.11 -21.57 13.66
C TRP A 59 -6.05 -20.64 14.43
N ARG A 60 -7.35 -20.64 14.11
CA ARG A 60 -8.34 -19.82 14.82
C ARG A 60 -8.51 -20.19 16.29
N ARG A 61 -8.24 -21.46 16.68
CA ARG A 61 -8.34 -21.94 18.06
C ARG A 61 -7.08 -21.60 18.87
N LEU A 62 -5.96 -21.34 18.21
CA LEU A 62 -4.75 -20.90 18.92
C LEU A 62 -5.06 -19.56 19.60
N PRO A 63 -4.82 -19.42 20.91
CA PRO A 63 -5.06 -18.15 21.62
C PRO A 63 -4.41 -16.96 20.92
N ALA A 64 -5.12 -15.84 20.81
CA ALA A 64 -4.62 -14.69 20.08
C ALA A 64 -3.23 -14.21 20.54
N PRO A 65 -2.91 -14.14 21.87
CA PRO A 65 -1.56 -13.79 22.31
C PRO A 65 -0.47 -14.77 21.84
N GLN A 66 -0.77 -16.06 21.64
CA GLN A 66 0.19 -17.02 21.11
C GLN A 66 0.47 -16.76 19.62
N ARG A 67 -0.56 -16.41 18.83
CA ARG A 67 -0.36 -15.92 17.47
C ARG A 67 0.53 -14.67 17.47
N GLY A 68 0.28 -13.74 18.41
CA GLY A 68 1.09 -12.54 18.59
C GLY A 68 2.57 -12.83 18.84
N GLU A 69 2.91 -13.87 19.61
CA GLU A 69 4.31 -14.25 19.83
C GLU A 69 5.00 -14.77 18.55
N ILE A 70 4.27 -15.42 17.65
CA ILE A 70 4.79 -15.80 16.33
C ILE A 70 5.07 -14.53 15.49
N LEU A 71 4.12 -13.57 15.46
CA LEU A 71 4.31 -12.32 14.74
C LEU A 71 5.44 -11.47 15.32
N ARG A 72 5.60 -11.44 16.62
CA ARG A 72 6.74 -10.78 17.28
C ARG A 72 8.08 -11.36 16.82
N ARG A 73 8.20 -12.71 16.78
CA ARG A 73 9.39 -13.38 16.25
C ARG A 73 9.63 -13.04 14.76
N ALA A 74 8.56 -12.90 13.95
CA ALA A 74 8.72 -12.46 12.58
C ALA A 74 9.31 -11.04 12.50
N GLY A 75 8.88 -10.12 13.37
CA GLY A 75 9.48 -8.79 13.51
C GLY A 75 10.97 -8.84 13.90
N ASP A 76 11.34 -9.73 14.84
CA ASP A 76 12.75 -9.93 15.23
C ASP A 76 13.60 -10.44 14.06
N LEU A 77 13.08 -11.39 13.27
CA LEU A 77 13.77 -11.94 12.10
C LEU A 77 13.89 -10.89 10.97
N LEU A 78 12.84 -10.13 10.69
CA LEU A 78 12.89 -9.00 9.75
C LEU A 78 13.96 -8.00 10.17
N ARG A 79 14.04 -7.68 11.46
CA ARG A 79 15.07 -6.77 12.00
C ARG A 79 16.48 -7.33 11.81
N ALA A 80 16.68 -8.60 12.09
CA ALA A 80 17.98 -9.26 11.92
C ALA A 80 18.42 -9.31 10.44
N ARG A 81 17.47 -9.52 9.51
CA ARG A 81 17.73 -9.64 8.07
C ARG A 81 17.47 -8.35 7.30
N LYS A 82 17.25 -7.21 7.98
CA LYS A 82 16.82 -5.94 7.38
C LYS A 82 17.66 -5.52 6.18
N ASN A 83 18.98 -5.55 6.32
CA ASN A 83 19.87 -5.11 5.24
C ASN A 83 19.93 -6.12 4.07
N GLU A 84 19.82 -7.41 4.34
CA GLU A 84 19.74 -8.47 3.32
C GLU A 84 18.50 -8.29 2.45
N ILE A 85 17.33 -8.23 3.09
CA ILE A 85 16.04 -8.07 2.42
C ILE A 85 16.00 -6.73 1.66
N ALA A 86 16.47 -5.64 2.26
CA ALA A 86 16.51 -4.33 1.62
C ALA A 86 17.39 -4.32 0.37
N ARG A 87 18.55 -5.00 0.36
CA ARG A 87 19.41 -5.08 -0.84
C ARG A 87 18.77 -5.91 -1.95
N ALA A 88 18.12 -7.02 -1.60
CA ALA A 88 17.38 -7.84 -2.55
C ALA A 88 16.25 -7.03 -3.18
N MET A 89 15.47 -6.31 -2.37
CA MET A 89 14.40 -5.42 -2.83
C MET A 89 14.91 -4.31 -3.74
N THR A 90 16.04 -3.65 -3.39
CA THR A 90 16.65 -2.64 -4.25
C THR A 90 17.02 -3.20 -5.62
N ARG A 91 17.58 -4.41 -5.68
CA ARG A 91 17.92 -5.09 -6.93
C ARG A 91 16.68 -5.40 -7.77
N GLU A 92 15.57 -5.77 -7.12
CA GLU A 92 14.35 -6.21 -7.78
C GLU A 92 13.48 -5.05 -8.29
N MET A 93 13.30 -3.99 -7.48
CA MET A 93 12.37 -2.92 -7.84
C MET A 93 13.02 -1.53 -8.03
N GLY A 94 14.35 -1.42 -7.84
CA GLY A 94 15.15 -0.26 -8.22
C GLY A 94 15.23 0.87 -7.19
N LYS A 95 14.38 0.90 -6.16
CA LYS A 95 14.41 1.92 -5.09
C LYS A 95 15.79 1.99 -4.41
N PRO A 96 16.33 3.18 -4.08
CA PRO A 96 17.60 3.30 -3.36
C PRO A 96 17.60 2.52 -2.04
N PHE A 97 18.76 1.97 -1.68
CA PHE A 97 18.92 1.12 -0.51
C PHE A 97 18.46 1.75 0.81
N PHE A 98 18.61 3.06 0.99
CA PHE A 98 18.11 3.74 2.17
C PHE A 98 16.58 3.73 2.26
N GLU A 99 15.88 3.79 1.13
CA GLU A 99 14.43 3.70 1.05
C GLU A 99 13.93 2.28 1.28
N THR A 100 14.59 1.26 0.70
CA THR A 100 14.21 -0.15 0.94
C THR A 100 14.44 -0.58 2.37
N ARG A 101 15.44 0.00 3.06
CA ARG A 101 15.57 -0.16 4.51
C ARG A 101 14.40 0.43 5.29
N GLY A 102 13.82 1.53 4.80
CA GLY A 102 12.60 2.12 5.33
C GLY A 102 11.39 1.19 5.15
N ASP A 103 11.25 0.61 3.98
CA ASP A 103 10.19 -0.37 3.65
C ASP A 103 10.25 -1.59 4.61
N VAL A 104 11.43 -2.18 4.80
CA VAL A 104 11.58 -3.29 5.77
C VAL A 104 11.36 -2.83 7.21
N GLN A 105 11.75 -1.58 7.56
CA GLN A 105 11.47 -1.04 8.90
C GLN A 105 9.98 -0.96 9.17
N GLU A 106 9.21 -0.52 8.21
CA GLU A 106 7.76 -0.42 8.32
C GLU A 106 7.10 -1.79 8.54
N ALA A 107 7.60 -2.83 7.87
CA ALA A 107 7.15 -4.20 8.11
C ALA A 107 7.52 -4.71 9.52
N ILE A 108 8.69 -4.32 10.06
CA ILE A 108 9.11 -4.63 11.44
C ILE A 108 8.14 -3.98 12.42
N ASP A 109 7.83 -2.70 12.23
CA ASP A 109 6.95 -1.94 13.11
C ASP A 109 5.51 -2.49 13.06
N THR A 110 5.03 -2.86 11.87
CA THR A 110 3.74 -3.52 11.69
C THR A 110 3.68 -4.88 12.39
N ALA A 111 4.76 -5.67 12.33
CA ALA A 111 4.81 -6.96 13.03
C ALA A 111 4.65 -6.80 14.54
N TYR A 112 5.37 -5.85 15.14
CA TYR A 112 5.28 -5.57 16.58
C TYR A 112 3.94 -4.97 16.97
N TYR A 113 3.41 -4.07 16.15
CA TYR A 113 2.09 -3.48 16.38
C TYR A 113 1.01 -4.58 16.36
N ALA A 114 0.94 -5.38 15.29
CA ALA A 114 -0.02 -6.47 15.18
C ALA A 114 0.13 -7.51 16.29
N ALA A 115 1.37 -7.85 16.69
CA ALA A 115 1.62 -8.73 17.81
C ALA A 115 1.04 -8.19 19.13
N SER A 116 1.18 -6.89 19.37
CA SER A 116 0.64 -6.25 20.58
C SER A 116 -0.88 -6.20 20.57
N GLU A 117 -1.50 -5.98 19.40
CA GLU A 117 -2.95 -5.89 19.23
C GLU A 117 -3.66 -7.23 19.45
N THR A 118 -2.97 -8.37 19.36
CA THR A 118 -3.56 -9.68 19.69
C THR A 118 -4.11 -9.76 21.12
N ARG A 119 -3.66 -8.90 22.03
CA ARG A 119 -4.16 -8.76 23.40
C ARG A 119 -5.28 -7.74 23.52
N ARG A 120 -5.61 -7.03 22.44
CA ARG A 120 -6.64 -5.98 22.37
C ARG A 120 -7.74 -6.25 21.34
N LEU A 121 -7.89 -7.50 20.91
CA LEU A 121 -9.03 -7.95 20.08
C LEU A 121 -10.29 -8.08 20.94
N PHE A 122 -10.69 -6.99 21.58
CA PHE A 122 -11.81 -6.97 22.52
C PHE A 122 -13.16 -6.81 21.82
N GLY A 123 -14.21 -7.25 22.51
CA GLY A 123 -15.60 -6.91 22.26
C GLY A 123 -16.15 -6.02 23.39
N HIS A 124 -17.46 -5.83 23.38
CA HIS A 124 -18.16 -5.01 24.35
C HIS A 124 -19.04 -5.86 25.24
N THR A 125 -19.15 -5.53 26.52
CA THR A 125 -20.20 -6.00 27.41
C THR A 125 -21.24 -4.89 27.54
N VAL A 126 -22.54 -5.23 27.38
CA VAL A 126 -23.63 -4.25 27.30
C VAL A 126 -24.76 -4.70 28.22
N PRO A 127 -25.41 -3.80 28.98
CA PRO A 127 -26.59 -4.13 29.77
C PRO A 127 -27.72 -4.71 28.89
N SER A 128 -28.50 -5.62 29.46
CA SER A 128 -29.73 -6.10 28.86
C SER A 128 -30.94 -5.31 29.33
N GLU A 129 -31.94 -5.16 28.49
CA GLU A 129 -33.27 -4.66 28.87
C GLU A 129 -34.03 -5.64 29.74
N LEU A 130 -33.63 -6.92 29.76
CA LEU A 130 -34.27 -8.00 30.51
C LEU A 130 -33.43 -8.39 31.74
N PRO A 131 -34.08 -8.68 32.90
CA PRO A 131 -33.35 -9.06 34.10
C PRO A 131 -32.73 -10.47 33.96
N ARG A 132 -31.59 -10.67 34.65
CA ARG A 132 -30.85 -11.95 34.63
C ARG A 132 -30.41 -12.37 33.21
N LYS A 133 -30.00 -11.42 32.40
CA LYS A 133 -29.46 -11.62 31.06
C LYS A 133 -28.17 -10.85 30.90
N PHE A 134 -27.14 -11.49 30.37
CA PHE A 134 -25.82 -10.91 30.10
C PHE A 134 -25.58 -10.85 28.60
N ASN A 135 -25.18 -9.70 28.10
CA ASN A 135 -24.93 -9.50 26.68
C ASN A 135 -23.47 -9.10 26.45
N MET A 136 -22.88 -9.66 25.39
CA MET A 136 -21.55 -9.26 24.95
C MET A 136 -21.40 -9.40 23.42
N THR A 137 -20.39 -8.77 22.88
CA THR A 137 -19.89 -9.05 21.54
C THR A 137 -18.51 -9.70 21.60
N ILE A 138 -18.23 -10.55 20.65
CA ILE A 138 -16.89 -11.13 20.46
C ILE A 138 -16.47 -10.99 18.99
N ARG A 139 -15.15 -10.87 18.75
CA ARG A 139 -14.59 -10.86 17.40
C ARG A 139 -14.28 -12.29 16.95
N GLN A 140 -14.61 -12.60 15.71
CA GLN A 140 -14.33 -13.89 15.08
C GLN A 140 -13.58 -13.66 13.76
N PRO A 141 -12.56 -14.49 13.43
CA PRO A 141 -11.92 -14.44 12.12
C PRO A 141 -12.88 -14.79 11.00
N LEU A 142 -12.64 -14.25 9.82
CA LEU A 142 -13.44 -14.45 8.61
C LEU A 142 -13.26 -15.86 8.01
N GLY A 143 -12.00 -16.33 7.93
CA GLY A 143 -11.64 -17.57 7.24
C GLY A 143 -10.37 -17.42 6.42
N VAL A 144 -10.44 -17.78 5.13
CA VAL A 144 -9.35 -17.60 4.17
C VAL A 144 -9.40 -16.17 3.61
N VAL A 145 -8.27 -15.49 3.67
CA VAL A 145 -8.08 -14.15 3.11
C VAL A 145 -7.13 -14.20 1.92
N GLY A 146 -7.57 -13.71 0.78
CA GLY A 146 -6.73 -13.46 -0.38
C GLY A 146 -6.04 -12.09 -0.25
N VAL A 147 -4.72 -12.07 -0.35
CA VAL A 147 -3.90 -10.85 -0.32
C VAL A 147 -3.22 -10.67 -1.66
N ILE A 148 -3.42 -9.52 -2.30
CA ILE A 148 -2.83 -9.16 -3.59
C ILE A 148 -2.18 -7.79 -3.44
N THR A 149 -0.88 -7.68 -3.73
CA THR A 149 -0.12 -6.44 -3.52
C THR A 149 0.61 -5.96 -4.76
N ALA A 150 0.85 -4.64 -4.80
CA ALA A 150 1.70 -4.01 -5.80
C ALA A 150 3.19 -4.22 -5.48
N TRP A 151 4.03 -3.82 -6.43
CA TRP A 151 5.48 -4.01 -6.41
C TRP A 151 6.26 -2.87 -5.71
N ASN A 152 5.64 -1.73 -5.49
CA ASN A 152 6.36 -0.51 -5.06
C ASN A 152 6.77 -0.51 -3.57
N PHE A 153 6.08 -1.27 -2.72
CA PHE A 153 6.41 -1.55 -1.32
C PHE A 153 6.23 -3.04 -1.04
N PRO A 154 7.10 -3.91 -1.61
CA PRO A 154 6.84 -5.34 -1.68
C PRO A 154 7.04 -6.10 -0.37
N VAL A 155 7.45 -5.43 0.70
CA VAL A 155 7.54 -5.98 2.07
C VAL A 155 6.61 -5.23 3.03
N ALA A 156 6.56 -3.90 2.99
CA ALA A 156 5.70 -3.11 3.87
C ALA A 156 4.20 -3.36 3.59
N VAL A 157 3.76 -3.21 2.33
CA VAL A 157 2.33 -3.38 2.00
C VAL A 157 1.81 -4.79 2.29
N PRO A 158 2.51 -5.90 1.94
CA PRO A 158 2.09 -7.21 2.41
C PRO A 158 2.01 -7.32 3.93
N SER A 159 2.93 -6.67 4.65
CA SER A 159 2.94 -6.71 6.12
C SER A 159 1.68 -6.07 6.72
N TRP A 160 1.20 -4.95 6.16
CA TRP A 160 -0.02 -4.26 6.60
C TRP A 160 -1.28 -5.12 6.47
N LYS A 161 -1.26 -6.09 5.56
CA LYS A 161 -2.38 -6.99 5.27
C LYS A 161 -2.26 -8.32 6.02
N ILE A 162 -1.08 -8.94 5.93
CA ILE A 162 -0.85 -10.32 6.40
C ILE A 162 -0.74 -10.38 7.92
N PHE A 163 0.00 -9.47 8.56
CA PHE A 163 0.13 -9.49 10.02
C PHE A 163 -1.21 -9.32 10.75
N PRO A 164 -2.06 -8.32 10.44
CA PRO A 164 -3.35 -8.20 11.11
C PRO A 164 -4.31 -9.35 10.75
N ALA A 165 -4.30 -9.88 9.51
CA ALA A 165 -5.09 -11.04 9.15
C ALA A 165 -4.73 -12.26 10.00
N LEU A 166 -3.43 -12.56 10.16
CA LEU A 166 -2.92 -13.66 11.00
C LEU A 166 -3.19 -13.41 12.49
N ALA A 167 -3.02 -12.18 12.97
CA ALA A 167 -3.32 -11.78 14.35
C ALA A 167 -4.78 -12.06 14.72
N CYS A 168 -5.71 -11.76 13.81
CA CYS A 168 -7.14 -12.04 13.97
C CYS A 168 -7.49 -13.53 13.91
N GLY A 169 -6.58 -14.39 13.42
CA GLY A 169 -6.81 -15.83 13.31
C GLY A 169 -7.29 -16.30 11.94
N ASN A 170 -7.16 -15.47 10.91
CA ASN A 170 -7.40 -15.86 9.52
C ASN A 170 -6.20 -16.62 8.96
N THR A 171 -6.44 -17.39 7.90
CA THR A 171 -5.39 -17.95 7.05
C THR A 171 -5.28 -17.14 5.77
N VAL A 172 -4.12 -17.16 5.11
CA VAL A 172 -3.81 -16.26 4.02
C VAL A 172 -3.31 -17.02 2.79
N VAL A 173 -3.80 -16.61 1.62
CA VAL A 173 -3.20 -16.90 0.32
C VAL A 173 -2.69 -15.58 -0.24
N PHE A 174 -1.38 -15.47 -0.38
CA PHE A 174 -0.69 -14.25 -0.82
C PHE A 174 -0.21 -14.37 -2.27
N LYS A 175 -0.61 -13.40 -3.09
CA LYS A 175 -0.12 -13.20 -4.45
C LYS A 175 0.62 -11.86 -4.54
N PRO A 176 1.96 -11.83 -4.49
CA PRO A 176 2.73 -10.62 -4.77
C PRO A 176 2.59 -10.20 -6.24
N SER A 177 2.99 -8.96 -6.55
CA SER A 177 3.15 -8.54 -7.94
C SER A 177 4.20 -9.40 -8.67
N GLU A 178 3.98 -9.62 -9.96
CA GLU A 178 4.95 -10.23 -10.87
C GLU A 178 6.22 -9.39 -11.08
N ASP A 179 6.17 -8.09 -10.78
CA ASP A 179 7.32 -7.18 -10.81
C ASP A 179 8.14 -7.16 -9.50
N ALA A 180 7.70 -7.88 -8.45
CA ALA A 180 8.42 -7.98 -7.17
C ALA A 180 8.15 -9.30 -6.43
N PRO A 181 8.27 -10.47 -7.10
CA PRO A 181 7.98 -11.77 -6.51
C PRO A 181 9.00 -12.21 -5.47
N HIS A 182 10.29 -11.85 -5.65
CA HIS A 182 11.38 -12.26 -4.77
C HIS A 182 11.27 -11.61 -3.37
N SER A 183 10.98 -10.31 -3.32
CA SER A 183 10.76 -9.61 -2.04
C SER A 183 9.57 -10.19 -1.28
N GLY A 184 8.46 -10.50 -1.97
CA GLY A 184 7.31 -11.17 -1.39
C GLY A 184 7.65 -12.56 -0.85
N MET A 185 8.47 -13.33 -1.56
CA MET A 185 8.96 -14.63 -1.11
C MET A 185 9.83 -14.51 0.16
N LEU A 186 10.79 -13.56 0.21
CA LEU A 186 11.64 -13.34 1.37
C LEU A 186 10.82 -12.96 2.61
N PHE A 187 9.75 -12.18 2.43
CA PHE A 187 8.81 -11.87 3.49
C PHE A 187 8.11 -13.13 4.02
N VAL A 188 7.58 -13.99 3.14
CA VAL A 188 6.92 -15.25 3.52
C VAL A 188 7.91 -16.22 4.19
N GLN A 189 9.15 -16.33 3.70
CA GLN A 189 10.20 -17.12 4.36
C GLN A 189 10.40 -16.68 5.81
N THR A 190 10.39 -15.39 6.08
CA THR A 190 10.51 -14.86 7.45
C THR A 190 9.35 -15.30 8.34
N LEU A 191 8.12 -15.37 7.82
CA LEU A 191 6.94 -15.87 8.54
C LEU A 191 7.05 -17.36 8.85
N ILE A 192 7.56 -18.16 7.90
CA ILE A 192 7.79 -19.60 8.08
C ILE A 192 8.83 -19.84 9.18
N GLU A 193 9.97 -19.14 9.12
CA GLU A 193 11.03 -19.21 10.11
C GLU A 193 10.56 -18.76 11.50
N ALA A 194 9.63 -17.81 11.58
CA ALA A 194 9.01 -17.37 12.83
C ALA A 194 8.07 -18.41 13.44
N GLY A 195 7.72 -19.45 12.70
CA GLY A 195 6.90 -20.57 13.17
C GLY A 195 5.41 -20.45 12.82
N VAL A 196 5.07 -19.73 11.75
CA VAL A 196 3.72 -19.80 11.17
C VAL A 196 3.50 -21.22 10.64
N PRO A 197 2.44 -21.94 11.07
CA PRO A 197 2.24 -23.34 10.70
C PRO A 197 1.96 -23.54 9.20
N PRO A 198 2.25 -24.73 8.65
CA PRO A 198 1.89 -25.11 7.28
C PRO A 198 0.41 -24.82 6.98
N GLY A 199 0.14 -24.29 5.79
CA GLY A 199 -1.20 -23.92 5.32
C GLY A 199 -1.77 -22.61 5.88
N VAL A 200 -1.24 -22.05 6.98
CA VAL A 200 -1.71 -20.78 7.54
C VAL A 200 -1.33 -19.60 6.65
N ILE A 201 -0.15 -19.63 6.06
CA ILE A 201 0.30 -18.75 4.97
C ILE A 201 0.63 -19.60 3.75
N ASN A 202 0.15 -19.19 2.58
CA ASN A 202 0.48 -19.79 1.29
C ASN A 202 0.87 -18.68 0.33
N LEU A 203 1.89 -18.91 -0.50
CA LEU A 203 2.41 -17.97 -1.49
C LEU A 203 2.20 -18.56 -2.89
N VAL A 204 1.51 -17.80 -3.73
CA VAL A 204 1.28 -18.15 -5.14
C VAL A 204 1.81 -17.02 -6.00
N HIS A 205 2.88 -17.29 -6.75
CA HIS A 205 3.39 -16.35 -7.74
C HIS A 205 2.53 -16.39 -9.02
N GLY A 206 2.54 -15.32 -9.78
CA GLY A 206 1.78 -15.24 -11.03
C GLY A 206 1.27 -13.84 -11.34
N ASP A 207 0.66 -13.73 -12.50
CA ASP A 207 0.10 -12.50 -13.05
C ASP A 207 -1.43 -12.37 -12.79
N ALA A 208 -2.11 -11.71 -13.70
CA ALA A 208 -3.55 -11.46 -13.62
C ALA A 208 -4.39 -12.76 -13.57
N GLU A 209 -3.92 -13.89 -14.16
CA GLU A 209 -4.64 -15.18 -14.15
C GLU A 209 -4.79 -15.69 -12.69
N ALA A 210 -3.67 -15.76 -11.96
CA ALA A 210 -3.68 -16.19 -10.57
C ALA A 210 -4.45 -15.21 -9.66
N GLY A 211 -4.31 -13.89 -9.90
CA GLY A 211 -5.06 -12.87 -9.17
C GLY A 211 -6.57 -12.99 -9.34
N ALA A 212 -7.03 -13.13 -10.57
CA ALA A 212 -8.45 -13.29 -10.88
C ALA A 212 -9.04 -14.58 -10.28
N ALA A 213 -8.28 -15.70 -10.36
CA ALA A 213 -8.68 -16.96 -9.74
C ALA A 213 -8.84 -16.81 -8.21
N LEU A 214 -7.90 -16.14 -7.54
CA LEU A 214 -7.96 -15.91 -6.09
C LEU A 214 -9.18 -15.05 -5.69
N VAL A 215 -9.46 -13.97 -6.42
CA VAL A 215 -10.61 -13.10 -6.16
C VAL A 215 -11.94 -13.84 -6.35
N ALA A 216 -12.04 -14.68 -7.39
CA ALA A 216 -13.26 -15.40 -7.72
C ALA A 216 -13.47 -16.68 -6.89
N HIS A 217 -12.46 -17.17 -6.18
CA HIS A 217 -12.51 -18.48 -5.51
C HIS A 217 -13.58 -18.52 -4.40
N PRO A 218 -14.52 -19.48 -4.39
CA PRO A 218 -15.68 -19.49 -3.47
C PRO A 218 -15.30 -19.60 -1.98
N ASP A 219 -14.19 -20.26 -1.65
CA ASP A 219 -13.73 -20.47 -0.28
C ASP A 219 -12.87 -19.31 0.26
N VAL A 220 -12.66 -18.24 -0.50
CA VAL A 220 -12.02 -17.00 -0.03
C VAL A 220 -13.11 -16.05 0.46
N GLN A 221 -13.05 -15.67 1.74
CA GLN A 221 -14.05 -14.81 2.39
C GLN A 221 -13.75 -13.32 2.26
N ALA A 222 -12.50 -12.96 2.16
CA ALA A 222 -12.10 -11.56 2.03
C ALA A 222 -10.92 -11.40 1.07
N ILE A 223 -10.89 -10.26 0.39
CA ILE A 223 -9.76 -9.83 -0.46
C ILE A 223 -9.20 -8.53 0.10
N SER A 224 -7.90 -8.50 0.35
CA SER A 224 -7.16 -7.27 0.63
C SER A 224 -6.22 -6.97 -0.54
N PHE A 225 -6.47 -5.86 -1.21
CA PHE A 225 -5.84 -5.49 -2.46
C PHE A 225 -5.14 -4.13 -2.37
N THR A 226 -3.95 -4.04 -2.97
CA THR A 226 -3.30 -2.76 -3.29
C THR A 226 -2.84 -2.81 -4.75
N GLY A 227 -3.25 -1.81 -5.54
CA GLY A 227 -2.89 -1.71 -6.96
C GLY A 227 -3.59 -0.57 -7.69
N SER A 228 -3.81 -0.73 -9.00
CA SER A 228 -4.45 0.30 -9.80
C SER A 228 -5.95 0.41 -9.54
N SER A 229 -6.51 1.61 -9.71
CA SER A 229 -7.95 1.86 -9.55
C SER A 229 -8.81 1.03 -10.51
N GLU A 230 -8.31 0.75 -11.71
CA GLU A 230 -9.01 -0.08 -12.69
C GLU A 230 -9.14 -1.54 -12.22
N VAL A 231 -8.04 -2.12 -11.72
CA VAL A 231 -8.06 -3.50 -11.18
C VAL A 231 -8.89 -3.56 -9.90
N GLY A 232 -8.75 -2.57 -9.01
CA GLY A 232 -9.54 -2.50 -7.77
C GLY A 232 -11.03 -2.43 -8.03
N ALA A 233 -11.49 -1.67 -9.03
CA ALA A 233 -12.89 -1.60 -9.41
C ALA A 233 -13.44 -2.98 -9.86
N ARG A 234 -12.67 -3.72 -10.68
CA ARG A 234 -13.03 -5.10 -11.10
C ARG A 234 -13.09 -6.06 -9.92
N ILE A 235 -12.14 -5.96 -8.98
CA ILE A 235 -12.16 -6.77 -7.75
C ILE A 235 -13.39 -6.44 -6.92
N GLY A 236 -13.72 -5.15 -6.75
CA GLY A 236 -14.90 -4.71 -6.02
C GLY A 236 -16.21 -5.25 -6.63
N GLU A 237 -16.33 -5.24 -7.95
CA GLU A 237 -17.45 -5.83 -8.67
C GLU A 237 -17.61 -7.33 -8.38
N ILE A 238 -16.51 -8.10 -8.50
CA ILE A 238 -16.54 -9.55 -8.24
C ILE A 238 -16.88 -9.83 -6.78
N CYS A 239 -16.24 -9.13 -5.84
CA CYS A 239 -16.48 -9.28 -4.41
C CYS A 239 -17.93 -8.96 -4.04
N GLY A 240 -18.51 -7.87 -4.58
CA GLY A 240 -19.90 -7.50 -4.38
C GLY A 240 -20.88 -8.59 -4.84
N ARG A 241 -20.65 -9.12 -6.03
CA ARG A 241 -21.47 -10.22 -6.58
C ARG A 241 -21.40 -11.51 -5.76
N LEU A 242 -20.23 -11.78 -5.15
CA LEU A 242 -19.99 -12.99 -4.36
C LEU A 242 -20.18 -12.79 -2.84
N HIS A 243 -20.65 -11.61 -2.42
CA HIS A 243 -20.80 -11.21 -1.01
C HIS A 243 -19.52 -11.34 -0.19
N LYS A 244 -18.35 -11.16 -0.83
CA LYS A 244 -17.05 -11.18 -0.16
C LYS A 244 -16.74 -9.80 0.41
N ARG A 245 -16.08 -9.77 1.55
CA ARG A 245 -15.48 -8.54 2.06
C ARG A 245 -14.26 -8.18 1.20
N CYS A 246 -14.08 -6.89 0.88
CA CYS A 246 -12.87 -6.44 0.22
C CYS A 246 -12.37 -5.12 0.80
N SER A 247 -11.06 -5.00 0.96
CA SER A 247 -10.34 -3.75 1.22
C SER A 247 -9.52 -3.40 -0.02
N LEU A 248 -9.76 -2.22 -0.56
CA LEU A 248 -9.17 -1.76 -1.81
C LEU A 248 -8.36 -0.50 -1.52
N GLU A 249 -7.05 -0.58 -1.70
CA GLU A 249 -6.15 0.56 -1.66
C GLU A 249 -5.58 0.79 -3.05
N MET A 250 -5.84 1.98 -3.61
CA MET A 250 -5.62 2.27 -5.02
C MET A 250 -4.79 3.53 -5.20
N GLY A 251 -4.79 4.06 -6.43
CA GLY A 251 -3.99 5.20 -6.82
C GLY A 251 -4.34 6.51 -6.14
N GLY A 252 -3.49 7.51 -6.32
CA GLY A 252 -3.62 8.85 -5.80
C GLY A 252 -3.18 9.92 -6.80
N LYS A 253 -3.57 11.17 -6.54
CA LYS A 253 -3.11 12.39 -7.22
C LYS A 253 -2.90 13.48 -6.19
N ASN A 254 -1.97 13.25 -5.30
CA ASN A 254 -1.84 13.94 -4.03
C ASN A 254 -1.37 15.39 -4.20
N PRO A 255 -2.10 16.37 -3.64
CA PRO A 255 -1.72 17.76 -3.62
C PRO A 255 -0.81 18.10 -2.44
N LEU A 256 0.17 18.96 -2.69
CA LEU A 256 0.92 19.67 -1.67
C LEU A 256 0.71 21.16 -1.89
N ILE A 257 0.06 21.83 -0.96
CA ILE A 257 -0.24 23.27 -0.98
C ILE A 257 0.88 24.02 -0.27
N VAL A 258 1.32 25.14 -0.84
CA VAL A 258 2.31 26.04 -0.25
C VAL A 258 1.75 27.44 -0.20
N MET A 259 1.55 27.96 1.02
CA MET A 259 1.09 29.33 1.23
C MET A 259 2.27 30.30 1.29
N GLU A 260 2.00 31.60 1.16
CA GLU A 260 3.02 32.67 1.09
C GLU A 260 3.87 32.82 2.36
N ASP A 261 3.37 32.29 3.49
CA ASP A 261 4.05 32.34 4.80
C ASP A 261 4.86 31.08 5.13
N ALA A 262 4.89 30.10 4.18
CA ALA A 262 5.56 28.81 4.39
C ALA A 262 7.08 28.97 4.57
N ASP A 263 7.68 27.99 5.24
CA ASP A 263 9.12 27.81 5.30
C ASP A 263 9.61 27.15 4.00
N LEU A 264 10.20 27.96 3.11
CA LEU A 264 10.56 27.48 1.78
C LEU A 264 11.71 26.46 1.77
N ASP A 265 12.60 26.45 2.76
CA ASP A 265 13.64 25.42 2.88
C ASP A 265 12.98 24.07 3.16
N LEU A 266 12.06 24.03 4.10
CA LEU A 266 11.29 22.84 4.45
C LEU A 266 10.40 22.38 3.28
N VAL A 267 9.82 23.31 2.53
CA VAL A 267 9.03 23.01 1.32
C VAL A 267 9.88 22.30 0.27
N ILE A 268 11.07 22.83 -0.05
CA ILE A 268 11.93 22.24 -1.09
C ILE A 268 12.33 20.81 -0.71
N ASP A 269 12.76 20.58 0.52
CA ASP A 269 13.14 19.24 0.99
C ASP A 269 11.94 18.28 0.97
N GLY A 270 10.77 18.75 1.44
CA GLY A 270 9.53 17.97 1.43
C GLY A 270 9.02 17.60 0.04
N VAL A 271 9.08 18.57 -0.90
CA VAL A 271 8.63 18.31 -2.29
C VAL A 271 9.61 17.37 -3.01
N LEU A 272 10.93 17.56 -2.85
CA LEU A 272 11.93 16.66 -3.45
C LEU A 272 11.70 15.22 -3.00
N TRP A 273 11.55 15.00 -1.70
CA TRP A 273 11.31 13.70 -1.13
C TRP A 273 9.94 13.14 -1.53
N GLY A 274 8.89 13.96 -1.50
CA GLY A 274 7.52 13.57 -1.84
C GLY A 274 7.34 13.22 -3.32
N ALA A 275 7.93 14.00 -4.23
CA ALA A 275 7.72 13.84 -5.67
C ALA A 275 8.68 12.85 -6.33
N PHE A 276 9.95 12.79 -5.88
CA PHE A 276 10.99 12.02 -6.55
C PHE A 276 11.49 10.81 -5.74
N GLY A 277 11.19 10.71 -4.45
CA GLY A 277 11.42 9.49 -3.68
C GLY A 277 10.73 8.30 -4.33
N THR A 278 11.38 7.13 -4.34
CA THR A 278 10.95 5.94 -5.08
C THR A 278 10.65 6.23 -6.57
N THR A 279 11.32 7.25 -7.14
CA THR A 279 11.11 7.68 -8.55
C THR A 279 9.65 8.09 -8.82
N GLY A 280 8.95 8.68 -7.82
CA GLY A 280 7.54 9.04 -7.89
C GLY A 280 6.57 7.84 -7.91
N GLN A 281 7.05 6.62 -7.69
CA GLN A 281 6.28 5.38 -7.78
C GLN A 281 5.63 5.02 -6.43
N ARG A 282 4.97 6.00 -5.79
CA ARG A 282 4.20 5.83 -4.55
C ARG A 282 2.76 6.27 -4.76
N CYS A 283 1.82 5.55 -4.19
CA CYS A 283 0.41 5.98 -4.16
C CYS A 283 0.24 7.34 -3.47
N THR A 284 1.10 7.65 -2.48
CA THR A 284 1.14 8.91 -1.73
C THR A 284 2.11 9.95 -2.31
N ALA A 285 2.77 9.70 -3.46
CA ALA A 285 3.72 10.66 -4.04
C ALA A 285 3.09 12.04 -4.25
N THR A 286 3.83 13.10 -3.93
CA THR A 286 3.45 14.48 -4.29
C THR A 286 3.44 14.62 -5.80
N SER A 287 2.28 14.65 -6.41
CA SER A 287 2.13 14.70 -7.87
C SER A 287 1.57 16.03 -8.37
N ARG A 288 0.96 16.82 -7.47
CA ARG A 288 0.52 18.19 -7.70
C ARG A 288 1.11 19.10 -6.64
N LEU A 289 1.85 20.13 -7.08
CA LEU A 289 2.38 21.19 -6.23
C LEU A 289 1.54 22.45 -6.48
N ILE A 290 0.76 22.86 -5.51
CA ILE A 290 -0.16 24.00 -5.59
C ILE A 290 0.48 25.15 -4.83
N LEU A 291 0.94 26.17 -5.57
CA LEU A 291 1.72 27.27 -5.03
C LEU A 291 0.91 28.57 -5.01
N HIS A 292 0.87 29.23 -3.86
CA HIS A 292 0.42 30.62 -3.79
C HIS A 292 1.31 31.48 -4.70
N GLU A 293 0.69 32.41 -5.46
CA GLU A 293 1.37 33.22 -6.48
C GLU A 293 2.60 33.99 -5.95
N ALA A 294 2.54 34.44 -4.70
CA ALA A 294 3.61 35.20 -4.06
C ALA A 294 4.92 34.43 -3.91
N VAL A 295 4.90 33.10 -3.86
CA VAL A 295 6.09 32.25 -3.68
C VAL A 295 6.37 31.34 -4.88
N HIS A 296 5.50 31.36 -5.89
CA HIS A 296 5.53 30.45 -7.04
C HIS A 296 6.89 30.44 -7.73
N ASP A 297 7.38 31.60 -8.17
CA ASP A 297 8.59 31.66 -9.01
C ASP A 297 9.83 31.28 -8.23
N GLU A 298 9.94 31.69 -6.95
CA GLU A 298 11.07 31.31 -6.06
C GLU A 298 11.07 29.80 -5.79
N VAL A 299 9.92 29.22 -5.48
CA VAL A 299 9.82 27.77 -5.21
C VAL A 299 10.16 26.96 -6.46
N VAL A 300 9.66 27.34 -7.64
CA VAL A 300 9.96 26.65 -8.90
C VAL A 300 11.46 26.71 -9.22
N GLU A 301 12.08 27.89 -9.11
CA GLU A 301 13.51 28.04 -9.36
C GLU A 301 14.34 27.17 -8.40
N ARG A 302 14.10 27.28 -7.10
CA ARG A 302 14.81 26.53 -6.07
C ARG A 302 14.63 25.02 -6.22
N LEU A 303 13.40 24.57 -6.52
CA LEU A 303 13.09 23.17 -6.74
C LEU A 303 13.78 22.60 -7.98
N CYS A 304 13.75 23.31 -9.11
CA CYS A 304 14.49 22.91 -10.31
C CYS A 304 16.00 22.79 -10.05
N ASN A 305 16.57 23.74 -9.31
CA ASN A 305 17.99 23.74 -8.97
C ASN A 305 18.34 22.55 -8.04
N ALA A 306 17.45 22.17 -7.13
CA ALA A 306 17.64 21.05 -6.24
C ALA A 306 17.44 19.72 -6.97
N ALA A 307 16.40 19.58 -7.79
CA ALA A 307 16.09 18.36 -8.54
C ALA A 307 17.17 18.00 -9.59
N ARG A 308 17.81 18.99 -10.21
CA ARG A 308 18.97 18.77 -11.12
C ARG A 308 20.17 18.09 -10.44
N ARG A 309 20.29 18.17 -9.12
CA ARG A 309 21.39 17.58 -8.35
C ARG A 309 21.12 16.14 -7.94
N LEU A 310 19.92 15.63 -8.14
CA LEU A 310 19.58 14.24 -7.83
C LEU A 310 20.40 13.29 -8.72
N ARG A 311 21.12 12.38 -8.10
CA ARG A 311 21.94 11.37 -8.77
C ARG A 311 21.12 10.15 -9.09
N LEU A 312 20.93 9.91 -10.38
CA LEU A 312 20.27 8.71 -10.88
C LEU A 312 21.25 7.54 -10.94
N GLY A 313 20.80 6.34 -10.61
CA GLY A 313 21.65 5.16 -10.68
C GLY A 313 21.02 3.91 -10.04
N ASP A 314 21.79 2.81 -10.07
CA ASP A 314 21.43 1.60 -9.32
C ASP A 314 21.33 1.93 -7.83
N GLY A 315 20.18 1.64 -7.24
CA GLY A 315 19.91 1.96 -5.84
C GLY A 315 20.83 1.29 -4.82
N ASN A 316 21.55 0.22 -5.21
CA ASN A 316 22.57 -0.42 -4.38
C ASN A 316 23.92 0.31 -4.41
N GLN A 317 24.11 1.26 -5.31
CA GLN A 317 25.33 2.09 -5.35
C GLN A 317 25.23 3.21 -4.32
N LYS A 318 26.34 3.44 -3.63
CA LYS A 318 26.42 4.53 -2.64
C LYS A 318 26.26 5.90 -3.32
N GLY A 319 25.32 6.66 -2.82
CA GLY A 319 25.09 8.02 -3.28
C GLY A 319 24.06 8.14 -4.39
N THR A 320 23.38 7.07 -4.78
CA THR A 320 22.18 7.14 -5.62
C THR A 320 21.04 7.77 -4.82
N ASP A 321 20.45 8.81 -5.40
CA ASP A 321 19.32 9.54 -4.81
C ASP A 321 17.98 9.07 -5.41
N MET A 322 17.96 8.66 -6.70
CA MET A 322 16.78 8.19 -7.41
C MET A 322 17.11 7.00 -8.31
N GLY A 323 16.33 5.93 -8.20
CA GLY A 323 16.43 4.70 -8.97
C GLY A 323 15.69 4.75 -10.32
N PRO A 324 15.54 3.60 -10.99
CA PRO A 324 14.75 3.46 -12.23
C PRO A 324 13.25 3.39 -11.97
N LEU A 325 12.47 3.49 -13.04
CA LEU A 325 11.10 2.98 -13.10
C LEU A 325 11.14 1.44 -13.11
N ILE A 326 10.06 0.81 -12.68
CA ILE A 326 10.02 -0.64 -12.46
C ILE A 326 10.23 -1.47 -13.73
N ASN A 327 9.68 -1.05 -14.87
CA ASN A 327 9.71 -1.80 -16.11
C ASN A 327 9.54 -0.90 -17.34
N GLN A 328 9.63 -1.49 -18.53
CA GLN A 328 9.47 -0.79 -19.81
C GLN A 328 8.09 -0.14 -19.95
N ALA A 329 7.02 -0.79 -19.51
CA ALA A 329 5.67 -0.24 -19.60
C ALA A 329 5.49 1.02 -18.77
N ALA A 330 6.10 1.08 -17.58
CA ALA A 330 6.15 2.26 -16.74
C ALA A 330 6.91 3.41 -17.41
N LEU A 331 8.08 3.12 -18.02
CA LEU A 331 8.85 4.10 -18.78
C LEU A 331 8.03 4.71 -19.93
N GLU A 332 7.37 3.87 -20.73
CA GLU A 332 6.51 4.30 -21.84
C GLU A 332 5.29 5.10 -21.35
N LYS A 333 4.70 4.69 -20.22
CA LYS A 333 3.61 5.44 -19.60
C LYS A 333 4.05 6.84 -19.22
N VAL A 334 5.17 6.98 -18.53
CA VAL A 334 5.71 8.29 -18.11
C VAL A 334 5.99 9.17 -19.32
N GLN A 335 6.62 8.62 -20.35
CA GLN A 335 6.91 9.37 -21.58
C GLN A 335 5.64 9.88 -22.26
N ARG A 336 4.61 9.04 -22.40
CA ARG A 336 3.29 9.44 -22.94
C ARG A 336 2.68 10.61 -22.16
N TYR A 337 2.77 10.60 -20.82
CA TYR A 337 2.23 11.70 -20.01
C TYR A 337 3.05 12.99 -20.14
N VAL A 338 4.36 12.90 -20.36
CA VAL A 338 5.17 14.09 -20.69
C VAL A 338 4.75 14.70 -22.01
N GLU A 339 4.58 13.88 -23.05
CA GLU A 339 4.10 14.32 -24.36
C GLU A 339 2.70 14.94 -24.26
N LEU A 340 1.81 14.33 -23.49
CA LEU A 340 0.46 14.82 -23.25
C LEU A 340 0.44 16.18 -22.54
N GLY A 341 1.28 16.37 -21.50
CA GLY A 341 1.39 17.65 -20.82
C GLY A 341 1.83 18.79 -21.74
N LEU A 342 2.79 18.51 -22.64
CA LEU A 342 3.21 19.47 -23.67
C LEU A 342 2.08 19.77 -24.66
N GLN A 343 1.34 18.76 -25.11
CA GLN A 343 0.19 18.92 -26.03
C GLN A 343 -0.96 19.73 -25.42
N GLU A 344 -1.19 19.57 -24.12
CA GLU A 344 -2.22 20.32 -23.37
C GLU A 344 -1.77 21.75 -23.02
N GLY A 345 -0.52 22.12 -23.33
CA GLY A 345 0.01 23.47 -23.19
C GLY A 345 0.70 23.77 -21.86
N ALA A 346 1.00 22.75 -21.04
CA ALA A 346 1.84 22.91 -19.87
C ALA A 346 3.31 23.17 -20.30
N ARG A 347 4.02 23.98 -19.53
CA ARG A 347 5.41 24.34 -19.82
C ARG A 347 6.37 23.45 -19.05
N LEU A 348 7.16 22.65 -19.77
CA LEU A 348 8.22 21.84 -19.21
C LEU A 348 9.43 22.71 -18.79
N VAL A 349 9.82 22.68 -17.53
CA VAL A 349 10.95 23.46 -17.00
C VAL A 349 12.13 22.61 -16.55
N LEU A 350 11.93 21.30 -16.38
CA LEU A 350 12.97 20.35 -16.03
C LEU A 350 12.64 18.94 -16.57
N GLY A 351 13.67 18.21 -17.02
CA GLY A 351 13.61 16.79 -17.37
C GLY A 351 12.79 16.50 -18.63
N GLY A 352 11.84 15.58 -18.53
CA GLY A 352 10.91 15.21 -19.59
C GLY A 352 11.42 14.14 -20.55
N ARG A 353 12.49 13.41 -20.21
CA ARG A 353 13.08 12.40 -21.08
C ARG A 353 13.70 11.24 -20.30
N ARG A 354 13.86 10.12 -20.98
CA ARG A 354 14.66 9.00 -20.49
C ARG A 354 16.10 9.47 -20.23
N ALA A 355 16.64 9.11 -19.07
CA ALA A 355 18.04 9.35 -18.75
C ALA A 355 18.90 8.24 -19.39
N THR A 356 19.98 8.65 -20.06
CA THR A 356 20.92 7.77 -20.77
C THR A 356 22.37 8.17 -20.50
N GLY A 357 23.30 7.30 -20.88
CA GLY A 357 24.74 7.50 -20.63
C GLY A 357 25.14 7.20 -19.18
N SER A 358 26.41 7.25 -18.88
CA SER A 358 26.96 7.03 -17.53
C SER A 358 26.47 5.72 -16.85
N GLY A 359 26.20 4.67 -17.64
CA GLY A 359 25.72 3.38 -17.14
C GLY A 359 24.20 3.25 -16.93
N LEU A 360 23.42 4.24 -17.38
CA LEU A 360 21.94 4.22 -17.26
C LEU A 360 21.23 3.55 -18.45
N ASP A 361 21.95 3.23 -19.53
CA ASP A 361 21.37 2.78 -20.80
C ASP A 361 20.65 1.43 -20.71
N GLU A 362 21.08 0.55 -19.79
CA GLU A 362 20.50 -0.77 -19.58
C GLU A 362 19.27 -0.74 -18.63
N GLY A 363 18.97 0.41 -18.03
CA GLY A 363 17.86 0.54 -17.06
C GLY A 363 16.74 1.43 -17.56
N PHE A 364 15.66 1.46 -16.78
CA PHE A 364 14.46 2.26 -17.07
C PHE A 364 14.51 3.62 -16.38
N PHE A 365 15.63 4.33 -16.51
CA PHE A 365 15.82 5.62 -15.84
C PHE A 365 15.10 6.76 -16.57
N PHE A 366 14.45 7.63 -15.79
CA PHE A 366 13.77 8.81 -16.29
C PHE A 366 14.17 10.04 -15.45
N GLU A 367 14.43 11.19 -16.11
CA GLU A 367 14.85 12.41 -15.41
C GLU A 367 13.72 12.93 -14.51
N PRO A 368 14.06 13.52 -13.32
CA PRO A 368 13.08 14.31 -12.56
C PRO A 368 12.44 15.34 -13.45
N THR A 369 11.13 15.37 -13.50
CA THR A 369 10.38 16.15 -14.50
C THR A 369 9.42 17.10 -13.80
N ILE A 370 9.46 18.39 -14.19
CA ILE A 370 8.63 19.43 -13.59
C ILE A 370 7.92 20.21 -14.72
N PHE A 371 6.60 20.23 -14.64
CA PHE A 371 5.74 21.09 -15.45
C PHE A 371 5.21 22.26 -14.63
N VAL A 372 5.19 23.44 -15.22
CA VAL A 372 4.55 24.66 -14.70
C VAL A 372 3.45 25.12 -15.64
N ASP A 373 2.70 26.13 -15.23
CA ASP A 373 1.53 26.64 -15.97
C ASP A 373 0.47 25.54 -16.21
N VAL A 374 0.44 24.54 -15.29
CA VAL A 374 -0.52 23.44 -15.33
C VAL A 374 -1.89 23.94 -14.87
N LYS A 375 -2.93 23.64 -15.66
CA LYS A 375 -4.31 23.94 -15.30
C LYS A 375 -4.97 22.75 -14.62
N PRO A 376 -5.96 22.97 -13.73
CA PRO A 376 -6.61 21.87 -12.99
C PRO A 376 -7.27 20.80 -13.85
N ASP A 377 -7.74 21.14 -15.07
CA ASP A 377 -8.41 20.24 -16.01
C ASP A 377 -7.47 19.43 -16.90
N MET A 378 -6.16 19.73 -16.92
CA MET A 378 -5.18 18.97 -17.69
C MET A 378 -5.05 17.55 -17.16
N ARG A 379 -4.88 16.56 -18.04
CA ARG A 379 -4.74 15.15 -17.64
C ARG A 379 -3.53 14.90 -16.74
N ILE A 380 -2.44 15.65 -16.93
CA ILE A 380 -1.27 15.57 -16.02
C ILE A 380 -1.57 16.10 -14.61
N ALA A 381 -2.64 16.87 -14.40
CA ALA A 381 -3.13 17.30 -13.10
C ALA A 381 -4.19 16.35 -12.52
N GLN A 382 -4.90 15.59 -13.38
CA GLN A 382 -6.03 14.74 -13.00
C GLN A 382 -5.68 13.26 -12.83
N GLU A 383 -4.76 12.74 -13.66
CA GLU A 383 -4.50 11.30 -13.77
C GLU A 383 -3.21 10.90 -13.06
N GLU A 384 -3.17 9.68 -12.50
CA GLU A 384 -1.99 9.13 -11.84
C GLU A 384 -0.94 8.68 -12.86
N ILE A 385 0.21 9.35 -12.86
CA ILE A 385 1.34 9.02 -13.75
C ILE A 385 2.17 7.87 -13.19
N PHE A 386 2.39 7.85 -11.88
CA PHE A 386 3.19 6.88 -11.15
C PHE A 386 4.67 6.84 -11.59
N GLY A 387 5.26 8.02 -11.66
CA GLY A 387 6.63 8.27 -12.10
C GLY A 387 7.11 9.66 -11.66
N PRO A 388 8.36 10.06 -11.98
CA PRO A 388 9.00 11.26 -11.44
C PRO A 388 8.54 12.54 -12.17
N VAL A 389 7.23 12.77 -12.22
CA VAL A 389 6.60 13.91 -12.91
C VAL A 389 5.75 14.70 -11.92
N LEU A 390 6.13 15.96 -11.72
CA LEU A 390 5.45 16.91 -10.84
C LEU A 390 4.72 17.98 -11.67
N SER A 391 3.44 18.18 -11.39
CA SER A 391 2.61 19.24 -11.97
C SER A 391 2.49 20.40 -11.00
N VAL A 392 2.93 21.61 -11.42
CA VAL A 392 2.87 22.83 -10.61
C VAL A 392 1.70 23.69 -11.07
N LEU A 393 0.82 24.02 -10.12
CA LEU A 393 -0.36 24.85 -10.30
C LEU A 393 -0.18 26.13 -9.47
N LYS A 394 -0.66 27.27 -10.00
CA LYS A 394 -0.58 28.57 -9.32
C LYS A 394 -1.98 28.96 -8.84
N VAL A 395 -2.05 29.48 -7.61
CA VAL A 395 -3.28 29.95 -6.97
C VAL A 395 -3.07 31.29 -6.29
N SER A 396 -4.15 32.04 -6.03
CA SER A 396 -4.13 33.35 -5.40
C SER A 396 -4.60 33.37 -3.95
N SER A 397 -5.22 32.28 -3.47
CA SER A 397 -5.76 32.18 -2.11
C SER A 397 -5.78 30.76 -1.60
N LEU A 398 -6.03 30.56 -0.30
CA LEU A 398 -6.24 29.25 0.31
C LEU A 398 -7.50 28.57 -0.21
N GLU A 399 -8.59 29.31 -0.40
CA GLU A 399 -9.86 28.79 -0.90
C GLU A 399 -9.69 28.20 -2.31
N GLU A 400 -8.99 28.90 -3.21
CA GLU A 400 -8.66 28.40 -4.54
C GLU A 400 -7.74 27.17 -4.45
N ALA A 401 -6.76 27.18 -3.54
CA ALA A 401 -5.87 26.04 -3.33
C ALA A 401 -6.62 24.78 -2.90
N LEU A 402 -7.58 24.92 -2.00
CA LEU A 402 -8.43 23.82 -1.53
C LEU A 402 -9.37 23.31 -2.62
N GLU A 403 -9.97 24.20 -3.40
CA GLU A 403 -10.80 23.84 -4.57
C GLU A 403 -9.98 23.04 -5.58
N VAL A 404 -8.80 23.55 -5.96
CA VAL A 404 -7.88 22.86 -6.87
C VAL A 404 -7.40 21.52 -6.28
N ALA A 405 -7.08 21.48 -4.98
CA ALA A 405 -6.65 20.25 -4.32
C ALA A 405 -7.74 19.16 -4.41
N ASN A 406 -8.99 19.52 -4.18
CA ASN A 406 -10.13 18.61 -4.15
C ASN A 406 -10.71 18.27 -5.55
N SER A 407 -10.29 18.94 -6.62
CA SER A 407 -10.85 18.83 -7.98
C SER A 407 -10.58 17.50 -8.69
N VAL A 408 -9.96 16.52 -8.05
CA VAL A 408 -9.63 15.21 -8.62
C VAL A 408 -10.47 14.09 -8.04
N ARG A 409 -10.57 12.99 -8.78
CA ARG A 409 -11.30 11.79 -8.34
C ARG A 409 -10.62 11.00 -7.21
N TYR A 410 -9.40 11.34 -6.86
CA TYR A 410 -8.60 10.68 -5.82
C TYR A 410 -8.62 11.48 -4.50
N GLY A 411 -8.32 10.80 -3.41
CA GLY A 411 -8.22 11.40 -2.09
C GLY A 411 -7.42 10.54 -1.12
N LEU A 412 -6.16 10.18 -1.46
CA LEU A 412 -5.33 9.36 -0.56
C LEU A 412 -4.65 10.24 0.49
N SER A 413 -3.75 11.11 0.04
CA SER A 413 -2.90 11.94 0.90
C SER A 413 -2.89 13.37 0.39
N SER A 414 -2.68 14.31 1.29
CA SER A 414 -2.55 15.74 0.99
C SER A 414 -1.63 16.42 1.99
N SER A 415 -1.12 17.60 1.65
CA SER A 415 -0.30 18.39 2.55
C SER A 415 -0.53 19.88 2.37
N ILE A 416 -0.34 20.64 3.44
CA ILE A 416 -0.26 22.11 3.42
C ILE A 416 0.99 22.57 4.18
N TYR A 417 1.72 23.54 3.60
CA TYR A 417 2.80 24.26 4.25
C TYR A 417 2.36 25.70 4.54
N THR A 418 2.29 26.06 5.80
CA THR A 418 1.93 27.38 6.32
C THR A 418 2.42 27.53 7.76
N ARG A 419 2.64 28.76 8.19
CA ARG A 419 2.89 29.11 9.60
C ARG A 419 1.62 29.58 10.31
N ASP A 420 0.52 29.78 9.58
CA ASP A 420 -0.77 30.19 10.13
C ASP A 420 -1.55 28.95 10.60
N LEU A 421 -1.82 28.92 11.91
CA LEU A 421 -2.57 27.82 12.53
C LEU A 421 -4.02 27.75 12.03
N GLY A 422 -4.66 28.90 11.77
CA GLY A 422 -6.03 28.95 11.25
C GLY A 422 -6.15 28.31 9.88
N ARG A 423 -5.24 28.66 8.95
CA ARG A 423 -5.14 28.04 7.62
C ARG A 423 -4.86 26.54 7.69
N ALA A 424 -3.98 26.11 8.62
CA ALA A 424 -3.68 24.70 8.81
C ALA A 424 -4.93 23.91 9.23
N PHE A 425 -5.70 24.42 10.20
CA PHE A 425 -6.93 23.77 10.65
C PHE A 425 -8.05 23.82 9.60
N GLN A 426 -8.16 24.91 8.82
CA GLN A 426 -9.08 24.97 7.70
C GLN A 426 -8.75 23.90 6.65
N ALA A 427 -7.49 23.77 6.29
CA ALA A 427 -7.05 22.74 5.36
C ALA A 427 -7.32 21.32 5.87
N ILE A 428 -7.10 21.05 7.17
CA ILE A 428 -7.42 19.75 7.78
C ILE A 428 -8.92 19.42 7.65
N GLN A 429 -9.78 20.40 7.75
CA GLN A 429 -11.24 20.20 7.69
C GLN A 429 -11.76 20.09 6.25
N GLU A 430 -11.16 20.79 5.30
CA GLU A 430 -11.70 20.93 3.93
C GLU A 430 -11.01 20.05 2.90
N LEU A 431 -9.80 19.54 3.15
CA LEU A 431 -9.11 18.63 2.21
C LEU A 431 -9.80 17.26 2.19
N GLU A 432 -10.24 16.85 1.01
CA GLU A 432 -10.90 15.59 0.74
C GLU A 432 -9.88 14.45 0.54
N ALA A 433 -9.09 14.18 1.55
CA ALA A 433 -8.09 13.13 1.58
C ALA A 433 -8.20 12.30 2.88
N GLY A 434 -7.82 11.03 2.81
CA GLY A 434 -7.79 10.17 4.00
C GLY A 434 -6.66 10.50 4.95
N ILE A 435 -5.59 11.14 4.45
CA ILE A 435 -4.40 11.53 5.21
C ILE A 435 -4.07 12.99 4.89
N VAL A 436 -3.92 13.80 5.94
CA VAL A 436 -3.56 15.22 5.83
C VAL A 436 -2.30 15.50 6.62
N TYR A 437 -1.30 16.07 5.97
CA TYR A 437 -0.06 16.52 6.61
C TYR A 437 -0.03 18.05 6.71
N VAL A 438 0.59 18.56 7.77
CA VAL A 438 0.90 19.99 7.93
C VAL A 438 2.40 20.13 8.08
N ASN A 439 3.02 20.96 7.25
CA ASN A 439 4.48 21.21 7.22
C ASN A 439 5.33 19.91 7.10
N ALA A 440 4.81 18.95 6.36
CA ALA A 440 5.45 17.69 6.03
C ALA A 440 5.02 17.24 4.61
N PRO A 441 5.79 16.39 3.90
CA PRO A 441 5.41 15.90 2.57
C PRO A 441 4.15 15.03 2.64
N THR A 442 3.60 14.68 1.47
CA THR A 442 2.41 13.80 1.37
C THR A 442 2.68 12.32 1.70
N ILE A 443 3.89 11.98 2.15
CA ILE A 443 4.37 10.63 2.43
C ILE A 443 4.85 10.51 3.88
N GLY A 444 4.75 9.32 4.48
CA GLY A 444 5.22 9.06 5.85
C GLY A 444 4.16 8.34 6.70
N ALA A 445 3.79 7.11 6.31
CA ALA A 445 2.87 6.30 7.08
C ALA A 445 3.53 5.76 8.37
N GLU A 446 2.71 5.61 9.42
CA GLU A 446 3.12 4.98 10.68
C GLU A 446 2.20 3.78 10.96
N ALA A 447 2.77 2.64 11.35
CA ALA A 447 2.07 1.36 11.48
C ALA A 447 0.84 1.37 12.42
N HIS A 448 0.82 2.28 13.41
CA HIS A 448 -0.24 2.39 14.41
C HIS A 448 -1.34 3.41 14.05
N LEU A 449 -1.21 4.09 12.90
CA LEU A 449 -2.22 5.01 12.40
C LEU A 449 -2.97 4.41 11.19
N PRO A 450 -4.29 4.65 11.06
CA PRO A 450 -5.05 4.21 9.91
C PRO A 450 -4.54 4.84 8.62
N PHE A 451 -4.31 4.01 7.61
CA PHE A 451 -3.89 4.40 6.27
C PHE A 451 -4.98 4.07 5.25
N GLY A 452 -5.24 4.98 4.34
CA GLY A 452 -6.19 4.78 3.24
C GLY A 452 -6.85 6.07 2.81
N GLY A 453 -7.50 6.02 1.65
CA GLY A 453 -8.06 7.20 1.02
C GLY A 453 -9.58 7.26 1.04
N VAL A 454 -10.08 8.36 0.50
CA VAL A 454 -11.49 8.61 0.18
C VAL A 454 -11.67 8.68 -1.33
N LYS A 455 -12.87 8.92 -1.82
CA LYS A 455 -13.20 8.97 -3.26
C LYS A 455 -12.81 7.66 -3.97
N GLN A 456 -12.19 7.74 -5.16
CA GLN A 456 -11.78 6.57 -5.94
C GLN A 456 -10.40 6.00 -5.57
N THR A 457 -9.85 6.39 -4.42
CA THR A 457 -8.60 5.83 -3.90
C THR A 457 -8.83 4.55 -3.10
N GLY A 458 -9.98 4.40 -2.48
CA GLY A 458 -10.32 3.24 -1.67
C GLY A 458 -11.83 3.04 -1.53
N ASN A 459 -12.22 1.96 -0.85
CA ASN A 459 -13.62 1.62 -0.63
C ASN A 459 -14.08 1.79 0.83
N GLY A 460 -13.38 2.64 1.61
CA GLY A 460 -13.75 3.01 2.97
C GLY A 460 -13.06 2.22 4.07
N HIS A 461 -12.43 1.09 3.77
CA HIS A 461 -11.57 0.40 4.74
C HIS A 461 -10.22 1.11 4.89
N ARG A 462 -9.56 0.88 6.01
CA ARG A 462 -8.22 1.40 6.30
C ARG A 462 -7.25 0.26 6.53
N GLU A 463 -6.00 0.47 6.14
CA GLU A 463 -4.86 -0.38 6.49
C GLU A 463 -4.08 0.24 7.64
N GLY A 464 -3.26 -0.53 8.34
CA GLY A 464 -2.59 -0.03 9.54
C GLY A 464 -3.55 0.36 10.67
N GLY A 465 -3.00 0.85 11.77
CA GLY A 465 -3.76 1.32 12.92
C GLY A 465 -4.71 0.27 13.51
N TRP A 466 -5.64 0.76 14.33
CA TRP A 466 -6.61 -0.12 15.02
C TRP A 466 -7.79 -0.55 14.14
N GLU A 467 -8.12 0.21 13.09
CA GLU A 467 -9.27 -0.06 12.22
C GLU A 467 -9.08 -1.30 11.35
N VAL A 468 -7.83 -1.66 11.02
CA VAL A 468 -7.52 -2.81 10.17
C VAL A 468 -8.04 -4.12 10.74
N PHE A 469 -8.13 -4.24 12.08
CA PHE A 469 -8.64 -5.45 12.74
C PHE A 469 -10.16 -5.60 12.58
N ASP A 470 -10.90 -4.52 12.36
CA ASP A 470 -12.33 -4.57 12.03
C ASP A 470 -12.56 -5.19 10.66
N PHE A 471 -11.68 -4.91 9.70
CA PHE A 471 -11.74 -5.54 8.39
C PHE A 471 -11.56 -7.07 8.46
N TYR A 472 -10.66 -7.56 9.30
CA TYR A 472 -10.31 -8.99 9.39
C TYR A 472 -11.13 -9.79 10.40
N THR A 473 -12.16 -9.19 11.01
CA THR A 473 -13.02 -9.88 11.98
C THR A 473 -14.50 -9.63 11.74
N GLU A 474 -15.33 -10.61 12.11
CA GLU A 474 -16.78 -10.48 12.26
C GLU A 474 -17.13 -10.26 13.73
N THR A 475 -18.11 -9.39 13.97
CA THR A 475 -18.70 -9.21 15.29
C THR A 475 -19.83 -10.23 15.49
N LYS A 476 -19.69 -11.07 16.52
CA LYS A 476 -20.76 -11.96 16.96
C LYS A 476 -21.38 -11.43 18.24
N THR A 477 -22.69 -11.24 18.25
CA THR A 477 -23.44 -10.90 19.45
C THR A 477 -23.82 -12.17 20.21
N VAL A 478 -23.61 -12.17 21.52
CA VAL A 478 -23.88 -13.28 22.43
C VAL A 478 -24.87 -12.81 23.50
N TYR A 479 -25.94 -13.55 23.65
CA TYR A 479 -26.92 -13.38 24.71
C TYR A 479 -26.86 -14.60 25.64
N ILE A 480 -26.67 -14.36 26.95
CA ILE A 480 -26.67 -15.41 27.96
C ILE A 480 -27.85 -15.11 28.91
N ASP A 481 -28.93 -15.90 28.77
CA ASP A 481 -30.07 -15.83 29.67
C ASP A 481 -29.89 -16.86 30.80
N TYR A 482 -29.84 -16.37 32.02
CA TYR A 482 -29.74 -17.18 33.22
C TYR A 482 -30.94 -16.98 34.18
N SER A 483 -32.08 -16.52 33.63
CA SER A 483 -33.31 -16.28 34.38
C SER A 483 -34.03 -17.58 34.74
N GLY A 484 -33.77 -18.68 34.01
CA GLY A 484 -34.45 -19.95 34.18
C GLY A 484 -35.87 -20.00 33.57
N ARG A 485 -36.23 -18.96 32.80
CA ARG A 485 -37.52 -18.86 32.10
C ARG A 485 -37.37 -18.24 30.74
N LEU A 486 -38.30 -18.47 29.83
CA LEU A 486 -38.33 -17.73 28.57
C LEU A 486 -38.61 -16.26 28.82
N GLN A 487 -37.71 -15.39 28.34
CA GLN A 487 -37.87 -13.94 28.31
C GLN A 487 -37.99 -13.49 26.85
N ARG A 488 -39.02 -12.74 26.53
CA ARG A 488 -39.29 -12.24 25.16
C ARG A 488 -38.88 -10.77 25.09
N ALA A 489 -37.81 -10.49 24.37
CA ALA A 489 -37.39 -9.13 24.11
C ALA A 489 -38.54 -8.33 23.44
N GLN A 490 -38.64 -7.05 23.74
CA GLN A 490 -39.65 -6.08 23.29
C GLN A 490 -41.10 -6.40 23.77
N ILE A 491 -41.33 -7.54 24.41
CA ILE A 491 -42.64 -7.92 24.95
C ILE A 491 -42.62 -7.89 26.46
N ASP A 492 -41.67 -8.58 27.10
CA ASP A 492 -41.60 -8.67 28.56
C ASP A 492 -40.90 -7.46 29.21
N THR A 493 -40.46 -6.50 28.41
CA THR A 493 -39.93 -5.18 28.84
C THR A 493 -41.00 -4.10 28.90
N ALA A 494 -42.17 -4.30 28.27
CA ALA A 494 -43.30 -3.37 28.35
C ALA A 494 -43.83 -3.36 29.79
N GLN A 495 -43.76 -2.24 30.46
CA GLN A 495 -44.55 -1.98 31.64
C GLN A 495 -45.91 -1.51 31.15
N ASP A 496 -46.95 -2.34 31.30
CA ASP A 496 -48.32 -1.94 31.14
C ASP A 496 -48.73 -0.97 32.29
#